data_27749fa1a90ab12dbf959d8d8326badb
#
_entry.id   27749fa1a90ab12dbf959d8d8326badb
#
_cell.length_a   1.000
_cell.length_b   1.000
_cell.length_c   1.000
_cell.angle_alpha   90.00
_cell.angle_beta   90.00
_cell.angle_gamma   90.00
#
_symmetry.space_group_name_H-M   'P 1'
#
loop_
_entity.id
_entity.type
_entity.pdbx_description
1 polymer ?
#
loop_
_entity_poly.entity_id
_entity_poly.type
_entity_poly.pdbx_seq_one_letter_code
_entity_poly.pdbx_strand_id
1 'polypeptide(L)'
;MLTVTDGSTHDWENMPLEEMALGNAMDADFTLRAHSNMIVEMNKKGVNHVYEKLLKQILVIASDVEHRGILVDTECVARFDVILTKEVAELETKLSELSVIDDVNPRSNADMGLLLFSKEGFGLRALEFSKKTKAPSITEAHLQKVAVTATGDAKEYIELLLKYKGRVKQHKTYVKGVEKAAAYNEDGRVYSSYNFGNVVTGRLSCSTYTVGKDRKGISFHTLPRPDENDPINLRSMMTADEDKVFVAADFSQAELRVLAQCCKDKNLIEAFNSGQDLHSFTASLVFGKDAKDVTKQERQIAKSVSFLIVYGGGPNKLAEQIGKSVGYCKNIFKAYQDSFPKVFDWINFVHKFVKKNGYAVSIFGRRRHLPNVTSPNRKYQYRALRQGMNFVIQSSASDLMLHSILRLQKYLKATGLDAQILATVHDSVEIQCSKKDL
;
A
#
# COMPACT_ATOMS: atom_id res chain seq x y z
N MET A 1 -24.45 7.24 -35.33
CA MET A 1 -23.75 6.85 -34.08
C MET A 1 -22.28 6.92 -34.34
N LEU A 2 -21.60 7.91 -33.77
CA LEU A 2 -20.14 8.02 -33.88
C LEU A 2 -19.50 6.84 -33.15
N THR A 3 -19.01 5.85 -33.88
CA THR A 3 -18.24 4.75 -33.32
C THR A 3 -16.76 5.03 -33.56
N VAL A 4 -16.12 5.69 -32.61
CA VAL A 4 -14.66 5.74 -32.57
C VAL A 4 -14.17 4.40 -32.07
N THR A 5 -13.62 3.58 -32.94
CA THR A 5 -13.13 2.23 -32.60
C THR A 5 -11.82 2.26 -31.82
N ASP A 6 -11.00 3.27 -32.03
CA ASP A 6 -9.79 3.53 -31.26
C ASP A 6 -9.54 5.05 -31.15
N GLY A 7 -9.81 5.60 -29.97
CA GLY A 7 -9.64 7.04 -29.71
C GLY A 7 -8.18 7.52 -29.77
N SER A 8 -7.18 6.62 -29.69
CA SER A 8 -5.77 6.98 -29.76
C SER A 8 -5.27 7.21 -31.19
N THR A 9 -5.99 6.69 -32.17
CA THR A 9 -5.67 6.82 -33.62
C THR A 9 -6.65 7.70 -34.37
N HIS A 10 -7.67 8.22 -33.67
CA HIS A 10 -8.69 9.09 -34.27
C HIS A 10 -8.14 10.49 -34.48
N ASP A 11 -8.41 11.07 -35.66
CA ASP A 11 -8.00 12.44 -36.01
C ASP A 11 -8.98 13.45 -35.40
N TRP A 12 -8.73 13.80 -34.14
CA TRP A 12 -9.55 14.77 -33.38
C TRP A 12 -9.42 16.20 -33.90
N GLU A 13 -8.27 16.55 -34.50
CA GLU A 13 -8.01 17.93 -34.98
C GLU A 13 -8.85 18.28 -36.20
N ASN A 14 -9.14 17.31 -37.06
CA ASN A 14 -9.92 17.49 -38.28
C ASN A 14 -11.39 17.06 -38.13
N MET A 15 -11.85 16.72 -36.91
CA MET A 15 -13.25 16.36 -36.68
C MET A 15 -14.18 17.56 -36.90
N PRO A 16 -15.27 17.44 -37.72
CA PRO A 16 -16.25 18.52 -37.88
C PRO A 16 -16.81 18.95 -36.52
N LEU A 17 -16.93 20.27 -36.30
CA LEU A 17 -17.39 20.85 -35.04
C LEU A 17 -18.78 20.33 -34.62
N GLU A 18 -19.68 20.12 -35.60
CA GLU A 18 -21.01 19.56 -35.34
C GLU A 18 -20.98 18.14 -34.83
N GLU A 19 -20.08 17.30 -35.33
CA GLU A 19 -19.88 15.94 -34.87
C GLU A 19 -19.28 15.91 -33.46
N MET A 20 -18.31 16.77 -33.20
CA MET A 20 -17.71 16.92 -31.87
C MET A 20 -18.75 17.41 -30.84
N ALA A 21 -19.53 18.43 -31.20
CA ALA A 21 -20.58 18.97 -30.34
C ALA A 21 -21.65 17.91 -30.06
N LEU A 22 -22.10 17.14 -31.07
CA LEU A 22 -23.06 16.06 -30.89
C LEU A 22 -22.48 14.95 -29.99
N GLY A 23 -21.23 14.55 -30.18
CA GLY A 23 -20.54 13.58 -29.35
C GLY A 23 -20.49 14.01 -27.88
N ASN A 24 -20.07 15.22 -27.62
CA ASN A 24 -20.02 15.80 -26.26
C ASN A 24 -21.41 15.91 -25.61
N ALA A 25 -22.43 16.32 -26.38
CA ALA A 25 -23.80 16.37 -25.89
C ALA A 25 -24.34 14.98 -25.52
N MET A 26 -24.04 13.95 -26.32
CA MET A 26 -24.40 12.57 -26.01
C MET A 26 -23.69 12.06 -24.77
N ASP A 27 -22.41 12.35 -24.60
CA ASP A 27 -21.63 11.95 -23.41
C ASP A 27 -22.21 12.60 -22.14
N ALA A 28 -22.59 13.87 -22.22
CA ALA A 28 -23.24 14.57 -21.11
C ALA A 28 -24.60 13.96 -20.76
N ASP A 29 -25.47 13.68 -21.76
CA ASP A 29 -26.75 13.05 -21.56
C ASP A 29 -26.65 11.64 -20.98
N PHE A 30 -25.77 10.80 -21.55
CA PHE A 30 -25.53 9.44 -21.01
C PHE A 30 -24.98 9.47 -19.61
N THR A 31 -24.06 10.38 -19.30
CA THR A 31 -23.52 10.56 -17.95
C THR A 31 -24.64 10.93 -16.96
N LEU A 32 -25.51 11.86 -17.32
CA LEU A 32 -26.64 12.25 -16.48
C LEU A 32 -27.63 11.10 -16.25
N ARG A 33 -27.96 10.35 -17.29
CA ARG A 33 -28.86 9.17 -17.17
C ARG A 33 -28.20 8.07 -16.32
N ALA A 34 -26.91 7.80 -16.52
CA ALA A 34 -26.16 6.84 -15.71
C ALA A 34 -26.15 7.26 -14.25
N HIS A 35 -25.83 8.53 -13.95
CA HIS A 35 -25.87 9.08 -12.59
C HIS A 35 -27.23 8.89 -11.95
N SER A 36 -28.35 9.27 -12.64
CA SER A 36 -29.68 9.14 -12.11
C SER A 36 -30.04 7.69 -11.75
N ASN A 37 -29.71 6.74 -12.63
CA ASN A 37 -29.94 5.32 -12.37
C ASN A 37 -29.06 4.79 -11.22
N MET A 38 -27.82 5.25 -11.13
CA MET A 38 -26.90 4.87 -10.04
C MET A 38 -27.40 5.36 -8.69
N ILE A 39 -27.92 6.57 -8.58
CA ILE A 39 -28.50 7.10 -7.33
C ILE A 39 -29.70 6.24 -6.89
N VAL A 40 -30.60 5.86 -7.82
CA VAL A 40 -31.71 4.95 -7.51
C VAL A 40 -31.21 3.61 -6.96
N GLU A 41 -30.23 2.99 -7.62
CA GLU A 41 -29.64 1.72 -7.18
C GLU A 41 -28.90 1.86 -5.84
N MET A 42 -28.17 2.95 -5.61
CA MET A 42 -27.48 3.20 -4.35
C MET A 42 -28.46 3.37 -3.18
N ASN A 43 -29.57 4.08 -3.40
CA ASN A 43 -30.64 4.21 -2.41
C ASN A 43 -31.30 2.86 -2.11
N LYS A 44 -31.64 2.08 -3.13
CA LYS A 44 -32.20 0.73 -3.00
C LYS A 44 -31.26 -0.22 -2.22
N LYS A 45 -29.97 -0.09 -2.43
CA LYS A 45 -28.94 -0.84 -1.70
C LYS A 45 -28.58 -0.25 -0.34
N GLY A 46 -29.09 0.94 0.01
CA GLY A 46 -28.77 1.62 1.27
C GLY A 46 -27.32 2.07 1.41
N VAL A 47 -26.63 2.38 0.30
CA VAL A 47 -25.21 2.81 0.30
C VAL A 47 -25.02 4.26 -0.14
N ASN A 48 -26.10 4.96 -0.51
CA ASN A 48 -26.03 6.35 -0.99
C ASN A 48 -25.42 7.31 0.05
N HIS A 49 -25.63 7.04 1.34
CA HIS A 49 -25.04 7.85 2.40
C HIS A 49 -23.50 7.86 2.39
N VAL A 50 -22.86 6.77 1.96
CA VAL A 50 -21.40 6.72 1.82
C VAL A 50 -20.95 7.66 0.69
N TYR A 51 -21.68 7.70 -0.41
CA TYR A 51 -21.40 8.60 -1.52
C TYR A 51 -21.61 10.07 -1.13
N GLU A 52 -22.80 10.42 -0.64
CA GLU A 52 -23.17 11.81 -0.35
C GLU A 52 -22.41 12.42 0.84
N LYS A 53 -22.26 11.65 1.93
CA LYS A 53 -21.68 12.18 3.18
C LYS A 53 -20.16 12.01 3.28
N LEU A 54 -19.55 11.14 2.46
CA LEU A 54 -18.13 10.87 2.52
C LEU A 54 -17.44 11.12 1.18
N LEU A 55 -17.72 10.31 0.16
CA LEU A 55 -16.93 10.32 -1.08
C LEU A 55 -17.01 11.64 -1.83
N LYS A 56 -18.19 12.20 -1.99
CA LYS A 56 -18.43 13.47 -2.68
C LYS A 56 -17.68 14.64 -2.03
N GLN A 57 -17.59 14.64 -0.70
CA GLN A 57 -16.85 15.68 0.04
C GLN A 57 -15.33 15.48 -0.04
N ILE A 58 -14.87 14.22 0.03
CA ILE A 58 -13.43 13.91 -0.10
C ILE A 58 -12.92 14.20 -1.50
N LEU A 59 -13.71 14.03 -2.55
CA LEU A 59 -13.32 14.39 -3.92
C LEU A 59 -12.86 15.86 -4.03
N VAL A 60 -13.58 16.78 -3.38
CA VAL A 60 -13.21 18.20 -3.36
C VAL A 60 -11.86 18.41 -2.66
N ILE A 61 -11.66 17.76 -1.49
CA ILE A 61 -10.39 17.88 -0.76
C ILE A 61 -9.23 17.25 -1.56
N ALA A 62 -9.45 16.10 -2.19
CA ALA A 62 -8.43 15.47 -3.00
C ALA A 62 -8.06 16.33 -4.21
N SER A 63 -9.01 16.97 -4.86
CA SER A 63 -8.76 17.94 -5.94
C SER A 63 -7.90 19.12 -5.45
N ASP A 64 -8.21 19.68 -4.27
CA ASP A 64 -7.39 20.75 -3.67
C ASP A 64 -5.96 20.26 -3.38
N VAL A 65 -5.80 19.04 -2.87
CA VAL A 65 -4.48 18.43 -2.56
C VAL A 65 -3.70 18.15 -3.86
N GLU A 66 -4.35 17.60 -4.88
CA GLU A 66 -3.73 17.34 -6.19
C GLU A 66 -3.25 18.62 -6.85
N HIS A 67 -4.04 19.70 -6.76
CA HIS A 67 -3.71 20.98 -7.35
C HIS A 67 -2.61 21.73 -6.60
N ARG A 68 -2.48 21.52 -5.30
CA ARG A 68 -1.46 22.19 -4.47
C ARG A 68 -0.07 21.62 -4.69
N GLY A 69 0.07 20.30 -4.83
CA GLY A 69 1.37 19.64 -4.90
C GLY A 69 2.22 19.82 -3.64
N ILE A 70 3.45 19.33 -3.68
CA ILE A 70 4.43 19.45 -2.58
C ILE A 70 5.74 20.00 -3.14
N LEU A 71 6.29 20.99 -2.45
CA LEU A 71 7.57 21.62 -2.82
C LEU A 71 8.72 20.60 -2.66
N VAL A 72 9.69 20.64 -3.58
CA VAL A 72 10.85 19.75 -3.59
C VAL A 72 12.07 20.47 -3.06
N ASP A 73 12.77 19.84 -2.12
CA ASP A 73 14.12 20.23 -1.70
C ASP A 73 15.14 19.75 -2.75
N THR A 74 15.46 20.64 -3.69
CA THR A 74 16.38 20.34 -4.79
C THR A 74 17.80 20.04 -4.34
N GLU A 75 18.25 20.63 -3.21
CA GLU A 75 19.57 20.36 -2.64
C GLU A 75 19.62 18.93 -2.04
N CYS A 76 18.54 18.53 -1.37
CA CYS A 76 18.41 17.18 -0.86
C CYS A 76 18.38 16.16 -2.01
N VAL A 77 17.65 16.43 -3.09
CA VAL A 77 17.62 15.60 -4.30
C VAL A 77 19.01 15.44 -4.90
N ALA A 78 19.73 16.55 -5.11
CA ALA A 78 21.09 16.55 -5.66
C ALA A 78 22.07 15.76 -4.76
N ARG A 79 21.98 15.94 -3.45
CA ARG A 79 22.81 15.19 -2.48
C ARG A 79 22.54 13.68 -2.57
N PHE A 80 21.28 13.26 -2.65
CA PHE A 80 20.93 11.84 -2.78
C PHE A 80 21.32 11.26 -4.14
N ASP A 81 21.27 12.03 -5.20
CA ASP A 81 21.75 11.64 -6.52
C ASP A 81 23.25 11.28 -6.48
N VAL A 82 24.08 12.13 -5.88
CA VAL A 82 25.52 11.89 -5.74
C VAL A 82 25.80 10.62 -4.89
N ILE A 83 25.15 10.49 -3.73
CA ILE A 83 25.36 9.35 -2.84
C ILE A 83 24.96 8.04 -3.54
N LEU A 84 23.77 8.01 -4.14
CA LEU A 84 23.28 6.78 -4.77
C LEU A 84 24.03 6.42 -6.05
N THR A 85 24.51 7.40 -6.82
CA THR A 85 25.37 7.15 -7.97
C THR A 85 26.64 6.41 -7.54
N LYS A 86 27.29 6.89 -6.46
CA LYS A 86 28.49 6.28 -5.91
C LYS A 86 28.22 4.87 -5.37
N GLU A 87 27.18 4.71 -4.53
CA GLU A 87 26.82 3.41 -3.94
C GLU A 87 26.46 2.36 -5.01
N VAL A 88 25.73 2.77 -6.06
CA VAL A 88 25.38 1.86 -7.17
C VAL A 88 26.62 1.41 -7.92
N ALA A 89 27.57 2.31 -8.21
CA ALA A 89 28.82 1.97 -8.88
C ALA A 89 29.67 1.01 -8.03
N GLU A 90 29.80 1.27 -6.71
CA GLU A 90 30.53 0.39 -5.79
C GLU A 90 29.90 -1.02 -5.72
N LEU A 91 28.58 -1.11 -5.74
CA LEU A 91 27.87 -2.38 -5.73
C LEU A 91 28.01 -3.11 -7.07
N GLU A 92 28.03 -2.40 -8.21
CA GLU A 92 28.29 -3.00 -9.53
C GLU A 92 29.70 -3.62 -9.58
N THR A 93 30.71 -2.92 -9.07
CA THR A 93 32.08 -3.44 -8.97
C THR A 93 32.14 -4.71 -8.13
N LYS A 94 31.56 -4.71 -6.93
CA LYS A 94 31.55 -5.89 -6.05
C LYS A 94 30.80 -7.08 -6.66
N LEU A 95 29.71 -6.82 -7.37
CA LEU A 95 28.98 -7.88 -8.07
C LEU A 95 29.80 -8.46 -9.22
N SER A 96 30.58 -7.63 -9.93
CA SER A 96 31.48 -8.10 -10.98
C SER A 96 32.62 -8.95 -10.40
N GLU A 97 33.22 -8.56 -9.27
CA GLU A 97 34.27 -9.29 -8.58
C GLU A 97 33.83 -10.68 -8.08
N LEU A 98 32.57 -10.80 -7.64
CA LEU A 98 31.98 -12.06 -7.16
C LEU A 98 31.35 -12.90 -8.27
N SER A 99 31.25 -12.38 -9.48
CA SER A 99 30.63 -13.10 -10.59
C SER A 99 31.53 -14.23 -11.08
N VAL A 100 30.96 -15.42 -11.25
CA VAL A 100 31.64 -16.59 -11.83
C VAL A 100 31.52 -16.64 -13.36
N ILE A 101 30.81 -15.68 -13.96
CA ILE A 101 30.64 -15.49 -15.40
C ILE A 101 31.05 -14.05 -15.72
N ASP A 102 31.88 -13.86 -16.75
CA ASP A 102 32.32 -12.52 -17.19
C ASP A 102 31.18 -11.75 -17.88
N ASP A 103 31.27 -10.42 -17.88
CA ASP A 103 30.38 -9.47 -18.58
C ASP A 103 28.88 -9.62 -18.26
N VAL A 104 28.54 -10.04 -17.05
CA VAL A 104 27.14 -10.18 -16.60
C VAL A 104 26.57 -8.83 -16.19
N ASN A 105 25.45 -8.45 -16.79
CA ASN A 105 24.73 -7.23 -16.43
C ASN A 105 23.74 -7.47 -15.28
N PRO A 106 23.94 -6.93 -14.06
CA PRO A 106 23.05 -7.15 -12.93
C PRO A 106 21.65 -6.54 -13.11
N ARG A 107 21.46 -5.70 -14.14
CA ARG A 107 20.14 -5.15 -14.52
C ARG A 107 19.36 -6.07 -15.45
N SER A 108 20.02 -7.00 -16.12
CA SER A 108 19.41 -7.97 -17.04
C SER A 108 18.86 -9.16 -16.24
N ASN A 109 17.55 -9.40 -16.35
CA ASN A 109 16.95 -10.60 -15.74
C ASN A 109 17.42 -11.89 -16.43
N ALA A 110 17.80 -11.84 -17.71
CA ALA A 110 18.32 -12.98 -18.44
C ALA A 110 19.70 -13.38 -17.92
N ASP A 111 20.62 -12.41 -17.81
CA ASP A 111 21.97 -12.63 -17.30
C ASP A 111 21.95 -13.11 -15.85
N MET A 112 21.10 -12.50 -15.01
CA MET A 112 20.91 -12.96 -13.63
C MET A 112 20.33 -14.37 -13.54
N GLY A 113 19.45 -14.73 -14.50
CA GLY A 113 18.93 -16.09 -14.61
C GLY A 113 20.02 -17.10 -14.95
N LEU A 114 20.90 -16.75 -15.89
CA LEU A 114 22.06 -17.54 -16.28
C LEU A 114 23.03 -17.69 -15.11
N LEU A 115 23.49 -16.58 -14.52
CA LEU A 115 24.47 -16.57 -13.44
C LEU A 115 23.98 -17.34 -12.20
N LEU A 116 22.73 -17.13 -11.77
CA LEU A 116 22.27 -17.73 -10.53
C LEU A 116 21.86 -19.19 -10.66
N PHE A 117 21.26 -19.58 -11.80
CA PHE A 117 20.54 -20.85 -11.90
C PHE A 117 21.10 -21.82 -12.95
N SER A 118 22.03 -21.41 -13.82
CA SER A 118 22.66 -22.34 -14.77
C SER A 118 23.82 -23.11 -14.11
N LYS A 119 24.28 -24.15 -14.79
CA LYS A 119 25.45 -24.94 -14.36
C LYS A 119 26.77 -24.20 -14.53
N GLU A 120 26.82 -23.29 -15.47
CA GLU A 120 27.97 -22.43 -15.76
C GLU A 120 28.10 -21.32 -14.72
N GLY A 121 27.01 -20.99 -14.02
CA GLY A 121 26.97 -20.03 -12.95
C GLY A 121 27.01 -20.69 -11.56
N PHE A 122 26.25 -20.13 -10.62
CA PHE A 122 26.19 -20.65 -9.24
C PHE A 122 25.40 -21.97 -9.10
N GLY A 123 24.68 -22.42 -10.13
CA GLY A 123 23.95 -23.68 -10.13
C GLY A 123 22.83 -23.79 -9.09
N LEU A 124 22.29 -22.66 -8.62
CA LEU A 124 21.26 -22.64 -7.60
C LEU A 124 19.94 -23.20 -8.12
N ARG A 125 19.10 -23.74 -7.24
CA ARG A 125 17.76 -24.21 -7.59
C ARG A 125 16.78 -23.06 -7.65
N ALA A 126 16.19 -22.78 -8.84
CA ALA A 126 15.08 -21.87 -8.97
C ALA A 126 13.82 -22.44 -8.34
N LEU A 127 13.14 -21.65 -7.52
CA LEU A 127 11.89 -22.03 -6.82
C LEU A 127 10.65 -21.45 -7.51
N GLU A 128 10.80 -20.37 -8.29
CA GLU A 128 9.72 -19.69 -8.99
C GLU A 128 10.11 -19.37 -10.42
N PHE A 129 9.12 -19.45 -11.33
CA PHE A 129 9.31 -19.24 -12.76
C PHE A 129 8.28 -18.24 -13.32
N SER A 130 8.68 -17.47 -14.31
CA SER A 130 7.79 -16.58 -15.05
C SER A 130 6.68 -17.38 -15.74
N LYS A 131 5.45 -16.91 -15.63
CA LYS A 131 4.29 -17.54 -16.28
C LYS A 131 4.37 -17.47 -17.81
N LYS A 132 4.94 -16.38 -18.35
CA LYS A 132 5.03 -16.12 -19.79
C LYS A 132 6.24 -16.83 -20.42
N THR A 133 7.43 -16.60 -19.88
CA THR A 133 8.69 -17.05 -20.50
C THR A 133 9.19 -18.38 -19.95
N LYS A 134 8.62 -18.88 -18.85
CA LYS A 134 9.10 -20.06 -18.11
C LYS A 134 10.54 -19.94 -17.61
N ALA A 135 11.18 -18.78 -17.75
CA ALA A 135 12.49 -18.51 -17.19
C ALA A 135 12.41 -18.36 -15.65
N PRO A 136 13.50 -18.64 -14.91
CA PRO A 136 13.57 -18.37 -13.48
C PRO A 136 13.20 -16.93 -13.14
N SER A 137 12.44 -16.73 -12.08
CA SER A 137 12.05 -15.39 -11.61
C SER A 137 13.24 -14.70 -10.92
N ILE A 138 13.48 -13.43 -11.25
CA ILE A 138 14.53 -12.59 -10.59
C ILE A 138 13.87 -11.52 -9.70
N THR A 139 12.67 -11.81 -9.17
CA THR A 139 11.99 -10.92 -8.24
C THR A 139 12.66 -10.97 -6.87
N GLU A 140 12.61 -9.84 -6.15
CA GLU A 140 13.16 -9.72 -4.79
C GLU A 140 12.65 -10.84 -3.86
N ALA A 141 11.34 -11.10 -3.86
CA ALA A 141 10.71 -12.13 -3.04
C ALA A 141 11.22 -13.55 -3.35
N HIS A 142 11.54 -13.85 -4.63
CA HIS A 142 12.12 -15.14 -5.01
C HIS A 142 13.58 -15.22 -4.61
N LEU A 143 14.37 -14.17 -4.86
CA LEU A 143 15.79 -14.13 -4.47
C LEU A 143 15.98 -14.26 -2.96
N GLN A 144 15.12 -13.61 -2.14
CA GLN A 144 15.12 -13.80 -0.69
C GLN A 144 14.89 -15.26 -0.27
N LYS A 145 13.99 -15.99 -0.94
CA LYS A 145 13.77 -17.43 -0.68
C LYS A 145 14.97 -18.28 -1.07
N VAL A 146 15.62 -17.97 -2.20
CA VAL A 146 16.79 -18.68 -2.68
C VAL A 146 17.98 -18.42 -1.73
N ALA A 147 18.16 -17.20 -1.24
CA ALA A 147 19.20 -16.82 -0.29
C ALA A 147 19.18 -17.65 1.02
N VAL A 148 17.99 -18.11 1.45
CA VAL A 148 17.86 -18.95 2.67
C VAL A 148 18.61 -20.29 2.54
N THR A 149 18.68 -20.84 1.34
CA THR A 149 19.33 -22.14 1.07
C THR A 149 20.69 -22.01 0.39
N ALA A 150 21.03 -20.84 -0.10
CA ALA A 150 22.33 -20.54 -0.70
C ALA A 150 23.42 -20.45 0.38
N THR A 151 24.65 -20.81 0.01
CA THR A 151 25.86 -20.77 0.87
C THR A 151 27.02 -20.17 0.11
N GLY A 152 28.07 -19.73 0.83
CA GLY A 152 29.30 -19.18 0.23
C GLY A 152 29.03 -17.98 -0.67
N ASP A 153 29.82 -17.87 -1.74
CA ASP A 153 29.80 -16.73 -2.68
C ASP A 153 28.42 -16.52 -3.34
N ALA A 154 27.69 -17.61 -3.60
CA ALA A 154 26.34 -17.52 -4.16
C ALA A 154 25.37 -16.79 -3.23
N LYS A 155 25.47 -17.00 -1.91
CA LYS A 155 24.66 -16.29 -0.92
C LYS A 155 25.04 -14.83 -0.85
N GLU A 156 26.32 -14.54 -0.77
CA GLU A 156 26.87 -13.18 -0.73
C GLU A 156 26.47 -12.42 -1.99
N TYR A 157 26.58 -13.04 -3.17
CA TYR A 157 26.13 -12.45 -4.43
C TYR A 157 24.65 -12.06 -4.41
N ILE A 158 23.77 -12.96 -3.91
CA ILE A 158 22.31 -12.66 -3.85
C ILE A 158 22.04 -11.50 -2.89
N GLU A 159 22.69 -11.45 -1.73
CA GLU A 159 22.53 -10.36 -0.75
C GLU A 159 22.97 -9.02 -1.34
N LEU A 160 24.12 -8.99 -2.03
CA LEU A 160 24.60 -7.80 -2.76
C LEU A 160 23.66 -7.42 -3.90
N LEU A 161 23.16 -8.38 -4.67
CA LEU A 161 22.21 -8.13 -5.77
C LEU A 161 20.90 -7.54 -5.26
N LEU A 162 20.40 -8.01 -4.12
CA LEU A 162 19.20 -7.44 -3.48
C LEU A 162 19.44 -5.99 -3.05
N LYS A 163 20.58 -5.70 -2.42
CA LYS A 163 20.98 -4.33 -2.05
C LYS A 163 21.12 -3.45 -3.28
N TYR A 164 21.82 -3.92 -4.31
CA TYR A 164 21.98 -3.22 -5.58
C TYR A 164 20.62 -2.87 -6.23
N LYS A 165 19.71 -3.84 -6.36
CA LYS A 165 18.37 -3.60 -6.93
C LYS A 165 17.60 -2.55 -6.11
N GLY A 166 17.71 -2.58 -4.80
CA GLY A 166 17.14 -1.57 -3.90
C GLY A 166 17.69 -0.17 -4.19
N ARG A 167 19.02 -0.01 -4.24
CA ARG A 167 19.70 1.27 -4.51
C ARG A 167 19.42 1.80 -5.92
N VAL A 168 19.44 0.95 -6.94
CA VAL A 168 19.07 1.35 -8.30
C VAL A 168 17.61 1.84 -8.36
N LYS A 169 16.69 1.18 -7.65
CA LYS A 169 15.29 1.63 -7.58
C LYS A 169 15.17 2.98 -6.87
N GLN A 170 15.86 3.15 -5.73
CA GLN A 170 15.89 4.44 -5.01
C GLN A 170 16.41 5.55 -5.91
N HIS A 171 17.50 5.32 -6.62
CA HIS A 171 18.11 6.30 -7.51
C HIS A 171 17.24 6.61 -8.72
N LYS A 172 16.95 5.58 -9.57
CA LYS A 172 16.30 5.80 -10.87
C LYS A 172 14.81 6.13 -10.76
N THR A 173 14.11 5.46 -9.82
CA THR A 173 12.65 5.60 -9.74
C THR A 173 12.24 6.78 -8.87
N TYR A 174 12.92 6.98 -7.74
CA TYR A 174 12.51 8.00 -6.78
C TYR A 174 13.31 9.29 -6.95
N VAL A 175 14.64 9.27 -6.83
CA VAL A 175 15.44 10.51 -6.91
C VAL A 175 15.34 11.13 -8.29
N LYS A 176 15.68 10.40 -9.35
CA LYS A 176 15.56 10.89 -10.73
C LYS A 176 14.10 11.12 -11.16
N GLY A 177 13.16 10.39 -10.59
CA GLY A 177 11.73 10.62 -10.82
C GLY A 177 11.24 11.95 -10.25
N VAL A 178 11.65 12.29 -9.01
CA VAL A 178 11.33 13.55 -8.35
C VAL A 178 12.04 14.72 -9.05
N GLU A 179 13.33 14.60 -9.35
CA GLU A 179 14.12 15.58 -10.08
C GLU A 179 13.44 15.96 -11.41
N LYS A 180 13.10 14.95 -12.22
CA LYS A 180 12.45 15.17 -13.51
C LYS A 180 11.06 15.79 -13.36
N ALA A 181 10.27 15.36 -12.37
CA ALA A 181 8.94 15.90 -12.16
C ALA A 181 8.98 17.35 -11.67
N ALA A 182 9.90 17.68 -10.75
CA ALA A 182 10.08 19.06 -10.27
C ALA A 182 10.61 20.00 -11.37
N ALA A 183 11.54 19.54 -12.20
CA ALA A 183 12.06 20.31 -13.32
C ALA A 183 11.02 20.60 -14.42
N TYR A 184 10.01 19.72 -14.54
CA TYR A 184 8.90 19.93 -15.47
C TYR A 184 7.92 21.02 -14.99
N ASN A 185 7.73 21.14 -13.68
CA ASN A 185 6.80 22.08 -13.08
C ASN A 185 7.54 23.37 -12.71
N GLU A 186 7.13 24.51 -13.29
CA GLU A 186 7.79 25.80 -13.12
C GLU A 186 7.83 26.29 -11.66
N ASP A 187 6.94 25.78 -10.82
CA ASP A 187 6.84 26.12 -9.39
C ASP A 187 7.70 25.22 -8.47
N GLY A 188 8.49 24.30 -9.03
CA GLY A 188 9.35 23.39 -8.27
C GLY A 188 8.62 22.35 -7.43
N ARG A 189 7.33 22.09 -7.71
CA ARG A 189 6.50 21.16 -6.97
C ARG A 189 6.35 19.83 -7.71
N VAL A 190 6.02 18.81 -6.95
CA VAL A 190 5.59 17.51 -7.49
C VAL A 190 4.14 17.26 -7.13
N TYR A 191 3.44 16.63 -8.04
CA TYR A 191 2.00 16.37 -7.97
C TYR A 191 1.73 14.87 -8.00
N SER A 192 0.63 14.48 -7.40
CA SER A 192 0.11 13.11 -7.43
C SER A 192 -1.35 13.12 -7.84
N SER A 193 -1.85 11.98 -8.31
CA SER A 193 -3.27 11.80 -8.60
C SER A 193 -3.87 10.76 -7.66
N TYR A 194 -5.00 11.08 -7.02
CA TYR A 194 -5.69 10.20 -6.09
C TYR A 194 -6.89 9.51 -6.74
N ASN A 195 -6.94 8.19 -6.65
CA ASN A 195 -8.01 7.38 -7.23
C ASN A 195 -8.89 6.77 -6.12
N PHE A 196 -10.21 6.92 -6.28
CA PHE A 196 -11.22 6.51 -5.29
C PHE A 196 -11.84 5.14 -5.54
N GLY A 197 -11.69 4.59 -6.75
CA GLY A 197 -12.35 3.35 -7.16
C GLY A 197 -11.42 2.15 -7.34
N ASN A 198 -10.11 2.35 -7.35
CA ASN A 198 -9.15 1.31 -7.71
C ASN A 198 -8.97 0.25 -6.61
N VAL A 199 -9.19 0.63 -5.35
CA VAL A 199 -9.04 -0.28 -4.21
C VAL A 199 -10.40 -0.66 -3.65
N VAL A 200 -10.72 -1.95 -3.71
CA VAL A 200 -12.03 -2.49 -3.30
C VAL A 200 -12.38 -2.24 -1.82
N THR A 201 -11.42 -1.92 -0.97
CA THR A 201 -11.64 -1.57 0.44
C THR A 201 -11.93 -0.10 0.64
N GLY A 202 -11.94 0.71 -0.43
CA GLY A 202 -12.17 2.15 -0.35
C GLY A 202 -10.95 2.97 0.08
N ARG A 203 -9.78 2.35 0.26
CA ARG A 203 -8.52 3.08 0.42
C ARG A 203 -8.26 3.93 -0.82
N LEU A 204 -7.79 5.14 -0.62
CA LEU A 204 -7.25 5.93 -1.71
C LEU A 204 -6.03 5.21 -2.29
N SER A 205 -5.93 5.18 -3.60
CA SER A 205 -4.68 4.86 -4.27
C SER A 205 -4.11 6.11 -4.90
N CYS A 206 -2.80 6.19 -4.91
CA CYS A 206 -2.07 7.32 -5.45
C CYS A 206 -1.30 6.86 -6.69
N SER A 207 -1.45 7.57 -7.77
CA SER A 207 -0.70 7.35 -9.02
C SER A 207 0.14 8.56 -9.38
N THR A 208 1.06 8.36 -10.31
CA THR A 208 1.80 9.47 -10.91
C THR A 208 0.85 10.30 -11.77
N TYR A 209 0.94 11.63 -11.62
CA TYR A 209 0.32 12.55 -12.56
C TYR A 209 1.01 12.41 -13.93
N THR A 210 0.22 12.34 -14.99
CA THR A 210 0.72 12.19 -16.36
C THR A 210 0.03 13.17 -17.30
N VAL A 211 0.79 13.72 -18.26
CA VAL A 211 0.25 14.50 -19.38
C VAL A 211 0.66 13.77 -20.66
N GLY A 212 -0.31 13.27 -21.41
CA GLY A 212 -0.04 12.40 -22.56
C GLY A 212 0.71 11.13 -22.13
N LYS A 213 1.87 10.85 -22.76
CA LYS A 213 2.74 9.71 -22.42
C LYS A 213 3.79 10.04 -21.34
N ASP A 214 3.92 11.29 -20.96
CA ASP A 214 4.94 11.75 -20.03
C ASP A 214 4.48 11.73 -18.59
N ARG A 215 5.33 11.19 -17.72
CA ARG A 215 5.12 11.26 -16.28
C ARG A 215 5.58 12.63 -15.78
N LYS A 216 4.67 13.41 -15.23
CA LYS A 216 4.89 14.77 -14.73
C LYS A 216 4.80 14.89 -13.21
N GLY A 217 4.49 13.80 -12.54
CA GLY A 217 4.35 13.74 -11.08
C GLY A 217 4.90 12.44 -10.49
N ILE A 218 4.66 12.25 -9.21
CA ILE A 218 5.09 11.08 -8.45
C ILE A 218 3.91 10.45 -7.71
N SER A 219 4.02 9.19 -7.31
CA SER A 219 3.08 8.57 -6.39
C SER A 219 3.63 8.61 -4.97
N PHE A 220 3.07 9.45 -4.11
CA PHE A 220 3.50 9.56 -2.70
C PHE A 220 3.36 8.25 -1.93
N HIS A 221 2.37 7.40 -2.28
CA HIS A 221 2.16 6.10 -1.64
C HIS A 221 3.29 5.09 -1.90
N THR A 222 4.12 5.31 -2.92
CA THR A 222 5.21 4.40 -3.27
C THR A 222 6.55 4.80 -2.67
N LEU A 223 6.65 6.00 -2.08
CA LEU A 223 7.85 6.42 -1.37
C LEU A 223 8.06 5.53 -0.13
N PRO A 224 9.21 4.87 -0.02
CA PRO A 224 9.48 3.98 1.10
C PRO A 224 9.44 4.73 2.44
N ARG A 225 9.12 3.99 3.50
CA ARG A 225 9.26 4.54 4.86
C ARG A 225 10.74 4.75 5.17
N PRO A 226 11.07 5.77 5.97
CA PRO A 226 12.44 5.93 6.47
C PRO A 226 12.89 4.67 7.20
N ASP A 227 14.14 4.28 7.00
CA ASP A 227 14.83 3.27 7.78
C ASP A 227 15.90 3.98 8.61
N GLU A 228 15.90 3.76 9.92
CA GLU A 228 16.84 4.39 10.86
C GLU A 228 18.32 4.03 10.54
N ASN A 229 18.54 2.89 9.87
CA ASN A 229 19.86 2.43 9.47
C ASN A 229 20.27 2.87 8.05
N ASP A 230 19.38 3.53 7.30
CA ASP A 230 19.65 4.05 5.96
C ASP A 230 19.79 5.57 5.99
N PRO A 231 20.96 6.14 5.63
CA PRO A 231 21.15 7.59 5.58
C PRO A 231 20.23 8.28 4.55
N ILE A 232 19.61 7.51 3.64
CA ILE A 232 18.75 8.03 2.57
C ILE A 232 17.28 7.95 2.97
N ASN A 233 16.77 9.05 3.49
CA ASN A 233 15.35 9.22 3.69
C ASN A 233 14.70 9.89 2.47
N LEU A 234 14.17 9.10 1.55
CA LEU A 234 13.56 9.62 0.31
C LEU A 234 12.39 10.58 0.55
N ARG A 235 11.75 10.55 1.72
CA ARG A 235 10.68 11.50 2.04
C ARG A 235 11.19 12.90 2.35
N SER A 236 12.46 13.04 2.76
CA SER A 236 13.07 14.33 3.02
C SER A 236 13.38 15.14 1.74
N MET A 237 13.17 14.57 0.56
CA MET A 237 13.17 15.33 -0.70
C MET A 237 11.95 16.26 -0.83
N MET A 238 10.92 16.07 0.02
CA MET A 238 9.74 16.94 0.08
C MET A 238 9.91 17.93 1.21
N THR A 239 9.60 19.20 0.96
CA THR A 239 9.67 20.26 1.96
C THR A 239 8.38 21.06 2.02
N ALA A 240 8.13 21.70 3.16
CA ALA A 240 7.03 22.67 3.30
C ALA A 240 7.39 23.97 2.60
N ASP A 241 6.38 24.82 2.36
CA ASP A 241 6.57 26.17 1.86
C ASP A 241 7.42 26.99 2.84
N GLU A 242 7.94 28.11 2.36
CA GLU A 242 8.71 29.06 3.18
C GLU A 242 7.92 29.45 4.44
N ASP A 243 8.60 29.52 5.58
CA ASP A 243 8.02 29.77 6.90
C ASP A 243 7.00 28.76 7.42
N LYS A 244 6.84 27.63 6.75
CA LYS A 244 5.99 26.51 7.19
C LYS A 244 6.81 25.30 7.60
N VAL A 245 6.15 24.40 8.29
CA VAL A 245 6.71 23.10 8.72
C VAL A 245 5.77 21.98 8.32
N PHE A 246 6.33 20.79 8.11
CA PHE A 246 5.54 19.57 7.97
C PHE A 246 5.06 19.06 9.31
N VAL A 247 3.79 18.69 9.36
CA VAL A 247 3.17 17.95 10.46
C VAL A 247 2.57 16.68 9.90
N ALA A 248 3.09 15.54 10.34
CA ALA A 248 2.57 14.22 9.96
C ALA A 248 1.72 13.64 11.09
N ALA A 249 0.48 13.25 10.79
CA ALA A 249 -0.41 12.58 11.73
C ALA A 249 -0.76 11.18 11.20
N ASP A 250 -0.39 10.14 11.94
CA ASP A 250 -0.62 8.74 11.58
C ASP A 250 -1.50 8.03 12.60
N PHE A 251 -2.44 7.20 12.12
CA PHE A 251 -3.24 6.36 12.99
C PHE A 251 -2.44 5.15 13.48
N SER A 252 -2.06 5.16 14.73
CA SER A 252 -1.41 4.00 15.34
C SER A 252 -2.31 2.77 15.28
N GLN A 253 -1.93 1.78 14.45
CA GLN A 253 -2.55 0.46 14.39
C GLN A 253 -4.06 0.49 14.09
N ALA A 254 -4.51 1.36 13.18
CA ALA A 254 -5.92 1.59 12.85
C ALA A 254 -6.73 0.30 12.66
N GLU A 255 -6.20 -0.67 11.90
CA GLU A 255 -6.91 -1.93 11.61
C GLU A 255 -7.15 -2.78 12.88
N LEU A 256 -6.18 -2.85 13.79
CA LEU A 256 -6.33 -3.60 15.05
C LEU A 256 -7.28 -2.90 16.02
N ARG A 257 -7.30 -1.55 16.03
CA ARG A 257 -8.30 -0.77 16.80
C ARG A 257 -9.72 -0.98 16.24
N VAL A 258 -9.86 -1.02 14.94
CA VAL A 258 -11.15 -1.37 14.28
C VAL A 258 -11.56 -2.79 14.65
N LEU A 259 -10.64 -3.76 14.64
CA LEU A 259 -10.91 -5.14 15.08
C LEU A 259 -11.41 -5.16 16.53
N ALA A 260 -10.72 -4.48 17.45
CA ALA A 260 -11.11 -4.40 18.85
C ALA A 260 -12.52 -3.80 19.01
N GLN A 261 -12.83 -2.75 18.25
CA GLN A 261 -14.16 -2.14 18.23
C GLN A 261 -15.24 -3.09 17.70
N CYS A 262 -14.92 -3.88 16.66
CA CYS A 262 -15.88 -4.81 16.05
C CYS A 262 -16.14 -6.04 16.93
N CYS A 263 -15.10 -6.65 17.49
CA CYS A 263 -15.22 -7.89 18.26
C CYS A 263 -15.56 -7.66 19.75
N LYS A 264 -15.32 -6.44 20.28
CA LYS A 264 -15.50 -6.11 21.70
C LYS A 264 -14.74 -7.05 22.65
N ASP A 265 -13.59 -7.55 22.25
CA ASP A 265 -12.74 -8.37 23.08
C ASP A 265 -12.11 -7.51 24.18
N LYS A 266 -12.30 -7.93 25.45
CA LYS A 266 -11.86 -7.15 26.62
C LYS A 266 -10.34 -7.00 26.67
N ASN A 267 -9.61 -8.09 26.46
CA ASN A 267 -8.15 -8.09 26.50
C ASN A 267 -7.57 -7.23 25.38
N LEU A 268 -8.17 -7.26 24.18
CA LEU A 268 -7.72 -6.44 23.07
C LEU A 268 -8.01 -4.95 23.31
N ILE A 269 -9.15 -4.62 23.91
CA ILE A 269 -9.49 -3.24 24.28
C ILE A 269 -8.55 -2.74 25.39
N GLU A 270 -8.28 -3.56 26.40
CA GLU A 270 -7.37 -3.24 27.52
C GLU A 270 -5.95 -3.00 27.01
N ALA A 271 -5.47 -3.83 26.07
CA ALA A 271 -4.17 -3.63 25.42
C ALA A 271 -4.01 -2.22 24.81
N PHE A 272 -5.08 -1.68 24.21
CA PHE A 272 -5.06 -0.32 23.67
C PHE A 272 -5.20 0.78 24.73
N ASN A 273 -5.91 0.52 25.82
CA ASN A 273 -6.19 1.52 26.85
C ASN A 273 -5.07 1.62 27.90
N SER A 274 -4.27 0.55 28.08
CA SER A 274 -3.16 0.51 29.04
C SER A 274 -1.97 1.40 28.67
N GLY A 275 -1.93 1.94 27.46
CA GLY A 275 -0.79 2.70 26.93
C GLY A 275 0.48 1.86 26.69
N GLN A 276 0.40 0.55 26.88
CA GLN A 276 1.51 -0.36 26.63
C GLN A 276 1.64 -0.67 25.12
N ASP A 277 2.82 -1.19 24.73
CA ASP A 277 2.98 -1.70 23.37
C ASP A 277 2.06 -2.91 23.14
N LEU A 278 1.09 -2.76 22.24
CA LEU A 278 0.10 -3.79 21.92
C LEU A 278 0.72 -5.15 21.61
N HIS A 279 1.84 -5.13 20.87
CA HIS A 279 2.47 -6.38 20.44
C HIS A 279 3.20 -7.08 21.58
N SER A 280 3.78 -6.33 22.52
CA SER A 280 4.34 -6.87 23.76
C SER A 280 3.25 -7.39 24.69
N PHE A 281 2.15 -6.66 24.83
CA PHE A 281 0.99 -7.13 25.59
C PHE A 281 0.39 -8.41 24.98
N THR A 282 0.19 -8.44 23.65
CA THR A 282 -0.29 -9.66 22.97
C THR A 282 0.68 -10.82 23.18
N ALA A 283 1.98 -10.58 23.09
CA ALA A 283 3.00 -11.61 23.31
C ALA A 283 2.97 -12.12 24.76
N SER A 284 2.80 -11.26 25.75
CA SER A 284 2.71 -11.68 27.14
C SER A 284 1.57 -12.66 27.38
N LEU A 285 0.40 -12.41 26.80
CA LEU A 285 -0.74 -13.31 26.86
C LEU A 285 -0.51 -14.62 26.10
N VAL A 286 0.02 -14.54 24.88
CA VAL A 286 0.23 -15.71 23.99
C VAL A 286 1.32 -16.65 24.54
N PHE A 287 2.37 -16.09 25.15
CA PHE A 287 3.50 -16.86 25.69
C PHE A 287 3.43 -17.09 27.21
N GLY A 288 2.43 -16.53 27.90
CA GLY A 288 2.24 -16.69 29.33
C GLY A 288 3.37 -16.07 30.17
N LYS A 289 3.85 -14.88 29.79
CA LYS A 289 4.95 -14.17 30.43
C LYS A 289 4.54 -12.74 30.83
N ASP A 290 5.29 -12.15 31.74
CA ASP A 290 5.16 -10.70 31.97
C ASP A 290 5.60 -9.90 30.74
N ALA A 291 4.95 -8.77 30.44
CA ALA A 291 5.24 -7.95 29.27
C ALA A 291 6.71 -7.46 29.22
N LYS A 292 7.34 -7.25 30.38
CA LYS A 292 8.76 -6.87 30.52
C LYS A 292 9.74 -7.98 30.11
N ASP A 293 9.30 -9.26 30.20
CA ASP A 293 10.11 -10.45 29.92
C ASP A 293 9.90 -10.96 28.48
N VAL A 294 9.07 -10.27 27.70
CA VAL A 294 8.83 -10.58 26.29
C VAL A 294 10.05 -10.23 25.44
N THR A 295 10.58 -11.23 24.76
CA THR A 295 11.70 -11.03 23.83
C THR A 295 11.28 -10.30 22.56
N LYS A 296 12.23 -9.64 21.87
CA LYS A 296 11.99 -9.01 20.56
C LYS A 296 11.41 -10.01 19.53
N GLN A 297 11.85 -11.26 19.58
CA GLN A 297 11.37 -12.32 18.69
C GLN A 297 9.91 -12.69 18.99
N GLU A 298 9.54 -12.88 20.25
CA GLU A 298 8.16 -13.18 20.68
C GLU A 298 7.21 -12.03 20.34
N ARG A 299 7.64 -10.78 20.57
CA ARG A 299 6.92 -9.59 20.14
C ARG A 299 6.67 -9.56 18.63
N GLN A 300 7.68 -9.91 17.83
CA GLN A 300 7.54 -9.98 16.37
C GLN A 300 6.61 -11.11 15.92
N ILE A 301 6.65 -12.26 16.58
CA ILE A 301 5.72 -13.38 16.33
C ILE A 301 4.29 -12.93 16.63
N ALA A 302 4.03 -12.34 17.80
CA ALA A 302 2.71 -11.85 18.19
C ALA A 302 2.18 -10.80 17.20
N LYS A 303 3.03 -9.88 16.75
CA LYS A 303 2.72 -8.93 15.67
C LYS A 303 2.30 -9.65 14.40
N SER A 304 3.07 -10.63 13.95
CA SER A 304 2.78 -11.41 12.75
C SER A 304 1.47 -12.17 12.85
N VAL A 305 1.17 -12.78 14.01
CA VAL A 305 -0.10 -13.48 14.25
C VAL A 305 -1.28 -12.53 14.20
N SER A 306 -1.21 -11.38 14.89
CA SER A 306 -2.28 -10.38 14.91
C SER A 306 -2.63 -9.91 13.50
N PHE A 307 -1.62 -9.57 12.68
CA PHE A 307 -1.85 -9.17 11.30
C PHE A 307 -2.35 -10.33 10.43
N LEU A 308 -1.82 -11.55 10.60
CA LEU A 308 -2.30 -12.71 9.85
C LEU A 308 -3.79 -12.98 10.11
N ILE A 309 -4.25 -12.81 11.34
CA ILE A 309 -5.67 -12.98 11.69
C ILE A 309 -6.51 -11.92 10.97
N VAL A 310 -6.10 -10.64 10.99
CA VAL A 310 -6.76 -9.55 10.26
C VAL A 310 -6.87 -9.85 8.77
N TYR A 311 -5.84 -10.45 8.19
CA TYR A 311 -5.81 -10.81 6.75
C TYR A 311 -6.36 -12.21 6.45
N GLY A 312 -6.89 -12.92 7.44
CA GLY A 312 -7.46 -14.26 7.29
C GLY A 312 -6.40 -15.31 6.97
N GLY A 313 -5.15 -15.09 7.39
CA GLY A 313 -4.07 -16.08 7.35
C GLY A 313 -4.19 -17.10 8.47
N GLY A 314 -3.39 -18.16 8.39
CA GLY A 314 -3.41 -19.24 9.38
C GLY A 314 -2.01 -19.75 9.73
N PRO A 315 -1.91 -20.82 10.56
CA PRO A 315 -0.64 -21.35 11.05
C PRO A 315 0.38 -21.70 9.98
N ASN A 316 -0.05 -22.22 8.83
CA ASN A 316 0.84 -22.55 7.72
C ASN A 316 1.55 -21.31 7.18
N LYS A 317 0.81 -20.19 7.04
CA LYS A 317 1.39 -18.93 6.57
C LYS A 317 2.33 -18.31 7.60
N LEU A 318 2.01 -18.45 8.90
CA LEU A 318 2.93 -18.04 9.97
C LEU A 318 4.23 -18.84 9.90
N ALA A 319 4.13 -20.17 9.74
CA ALA A 319 5.30 -21.05 9.63
C ALA A 319 6.24 -20.62 8.49
N GLU A 320 5.68 -20.29 7.33
CA GLU A 320 6.46 -19.73 6.21
C GLU A 320 7.15 -18.40 6.54
N GLN A 321 6.49 -17.52 7.32
CA GLN A 321 7.02 -16.20 7.65
C GLN A 321 8.12 -16.22 8.72
N ILE A 322 8.00 -17.09 9.72
CA ILE A 322 8.93 -17.10 10.87
C ILE A 322 9.91 -18.27 10.85
N GLY A 323 9.84 -19.15 9.83
CA GLY A 323 10.75 -20.31 9.70
C GLY A 323 10.62 -21.36 10.81
N LYS A 324 9.43 -21.50 11.43
CA LYS A 324 9.14 -22.48 12.48
C LYS A 324 8.21 -23.59 11.98
N SER A 325 8.14 -24.70 12.74
CA SER A 325 7.24 -25.79 12.38
C SER A 325 5.76 -25.39 12.41
N VAL A 326 4.95 -26.00 11.55
CA VAL A 326 3.50 -25.78 11.52
C VAL A 326 2.85 -26.15 12.87
N GLY A 327 3.36 -27.18 13.55
CA GLY A 327 2.90 -27.58 14.89
C GLY A 327 3.09 -26.47 15.92
N TYR A 328 4.28 -25.87 15.96
CA TYR A 328 4.56 -24.71 16.82
C TYR A 328 3.59 -23.55 16.51
N CYS A 329 3.40 -23.23 15.24
CA CYS A 329 2.51 -22.14 14.84
C CYS A 329 1.03 -22.43 15.16
N LYS A 330 0.57 -23.68 15.13
CA LYS A 330 -0.77 -24.06 15.59
C LYS A 330 -0.95 -23.78 17.08
N ASN A 331 0.05 -24.08 17.91
CA ASN A 331 0.00 -23.79 19.36
C ASN A 331 -0.07 -22.27 19.61
N ILE A 332 0.69 -21.46 18.87
CA ILE A 332 0.63 -19.99 18.96
C ILE A 332 -0.77 -19.48 18.57
N PHE A 333 -1.35 -19.99 17.48
CA PHE A 333 -2.71 -19.60 17.07
C PHE A 333 -3.75 -19.99 18.11
N LYS A 334 -3.61 -21.16 18.75
CA LYS A 334 -4.48 -21.60 19.83
C LYS A 334 -4.35 -20.68 21.04
N ALA A 335 -3.12 -20.40 21.49
CA ALA A 335 -2.88 -19.49 22.60
C ALA A 335 -3.46 -18.07 22.33
N TYR A 336 -3.34 -17.59 21.08
CA TYR A 336 -3.97 -16.34 20.67
C TYR A 336 -5.50 -16.42 20.74
N GLN A 337 -6.10 -17.53 20.30
CA GLN A 337 -7.53 -17.75 20.35
C GLN A 337 -8.04 -17.81 21.81
N ASP A 338 -7.30 -18.46 22.68
CA ASP A 338 -7.64 -18.55 24.10
C ASP A 338 -7.51 -17.16 24.80
N SER A 339 -6.54 -16.34 24.37
CA SER A 339 -6.33 -14.97 24.88
C SER A 339 -7.37 -13.96 24.35
N PHE A 340 -7.85 -14.15 23.10
CA PHE A 340 -8.77 -13.24 22.42
C PHE A 340 -9.97 -13.97 21.81
N PRO A 341 -10.81 -14.65 22.61
CA PRO A 341 -11.88 -15.50 22.10
C PRO A 341 -12.93 -14.74 21.29
N LYS A 342 -13.23 -13.48 21.64
CA LYS A 342 -14.21 -12.65 20.94
C LYS A 342 -13.78 -12.29 19.52
N VAL A 343 -12.50 -12.27 19.23
CA VAL A 343 -11.99 -12.08 17.87
C VAL A 343 -12.47 -13.21 16.96
N PHE A 344 -12.39 -14.47 17.42
CA PHE A 344 -12.81 -15.64 16.62
C PHE A 344 -14.33 -15.78 16.55
N ASP A 345 -15.05 -15.43 17.62
CA ASP A 345 -16.52 -15.33 17.59
C ASP A 345 -16.97 -14.34 16.51
N TRP A 346 -16.33 -13.16 16.45
CA TRP A 346 -16.63 -12.15 15.46
C TRP A 346 -16.26 -12.60 14.03
N ILE A 347 -15.13 -13.26 13.82
CA ILE A 347 -14.76 -13.83 12.53
C ILE A 347 -15.84 -14.79 12.05
N ASN A 348 -16.30 -15.68 12.93
CA ASN A 348 -17.36 -16.63 12.62
C ASN A 348 -18.70 -15.94 12.30
N PHE A 349 -19.03 -14.89 13.03
CA PHE A 349 -20.20 -14.04 12.74
C PHE A 349 -20.10 -13.43 11.35
N VAL A 350 -18.99 -12.79 10.99
CA VAL A 350 -18.78 -12.21 9.65
C VAL A 350 -18.88 -13.26 8.55
N HIS A 351 -18.29 -14.45 8.76
CA HIS A 351 -18.37 -15.54 7.80
C HIS A 351 -19.82 -16.00 7.58
N LYS A 352 -20.61 -16.15 8.65
CA LYS A 352 -22.06 -16.48 8.56
C LYS A 352 -22.82 -15.39 7.84
N PHE A 353 -22.57 -14.13 8.18
CA PHE A 353 -23.21 -12.99 7.53
C PHE A 353 -22.92 -12.95 6.02
N VAL A 354 -21.64 -13.07 5.62
CA VAL A 354 -21.22 -13.04 4.22
C VAL A 354 -21.82 -14.23 3.44
N LYS A 355 -21.86 -15.43 4.03
CA LYS A 355 -22.51 -16.60 3.40
C LYS A 355 -23.99 -16.36 3.15
N LYS A 356 -24.70 -15.77 4.12
CA LYS A 356 -26.14 -15.52 4.02
C LYS A 356 -26.47 -14.41 3.01
N ASN A 357 -25.68 -13.34 2.97
CA ASN A 357 -26.05 -12.10 2.27
C ASN A 357 -25.29 -11.91 0.95
N GLY A 358 -24.20 -12.63 0.68
CA GLY A 358 -23.38 -12.48 -0.53
C GLY A 358 -22.48 -11.23 -0.55
N TYR A 359 -22.43 -10.46 0.56
CA TYR A 359 -21.61 -9.26 0.67
C TYR A 359 -21.08 -9.06 2.10
N ALA A 360 -20.01 -8.26 2.24
CA ALA A 360 -19.52 -7.75 3.51
C ALA A 360 -19.83 -6.25 3.64
N VAL A 361 -19.92 -5.75 4.89
CA VAL A 361 -20.27 -4.35 5.21
C VAL A 361 -19.27 -3.76 6.19
N SER A 362 -18.69 -2.58 5.91
CA SER A 362 -17.88 -1.81 6.85
C SER A 362 -18.76 -1.21 7.97
N ILE A 363 -18.17 -0.76 9.07
CA ILE A 363 -18.89 -0.08 10.17
C ILE A 363 -19.56 1.23 9.71
N PHE A 364 -19.11 1.79 8.59
CA PHE A 364 -19.68 3.00 7.98
C PHE A 364 -20.69 2.69 6.85
N GLY A 365 -21.00 1.40 6.62
CA GLY A 365 -22.04 0.99 5.68
C GLY A 365 -21.57 0.74 4.25
N ARG A 366 -20.29 0.88 3.94
CA ARG A 366 -19.73 0.52 2.61
C ARG A 366 -19.88 -0.98 2.39
N ARG A 367 -20.31 -1.39 1.19
CA ARG A 367 -20.55 -2.80 0.86
C ARG A 367 -19.57 -3.31 -0.20
N ARG A 368 -19.18 -4.58 -0.04
CA ARG A 368 -18.44 -5.34 -1.04
C ARG A 368 -19.14 -6.64 -1.36
N HIS A 369 -19.56 -6.80 -2.60
CA HIS A 369 -20.14 -8.05 -3.09
C HIS A 369 -19.07 -9.14 -3.23
N LEU A 370 -19.44 -10.37 -2.87
CA LEU A 370 -18.55 -11.55 -2.82
C LEU A 370 -19.22 -12.75 -3.52
N PRO A 371 -19.40 -12.70 -4.84
CA PRO A 371 -20.16 -13.71 -5.58
C PRO A 371 -19.58 -15.12 -5.39
N ASN A 372 -18.29 -15.26 -5.19
CA ASN A 372 -17.63 -16.55 -5.00
C ASN A 372 -17.90 -17.21 -3.64
N VAL A 373 -18.67 -16.58 -2.74
CA VAL A 373 -19.04 -17.19 -1.44
C VAL A 373 -19.96 -18.41 -1.59
N THR A 374 -20.72 -18.46 -2.70
CA THR A 374 -21.59 -19.59 -3.06
C THR A 374 -20.95 -20.56 -4.04
N SER A 375 -19.68 -20.38 -4.38
CA SER A 375 -18.97 -21.27 -5.30
C SER A 375 -18.93 -22.70 -4.79
N PRO A 376 -19.17 -23.71 -5.64
CA PRO A 376 -18.99 -25.11 -5.28
C PRO A 376 -17.53 -25.46 -4.97
N ASN A 377 -16.58 -24.70 -5.49
CA ASN A 377 -15.17 -24.86 -5.20
C ASN A 377 -14.82 -24.22 -3.85
N ARG A 378 -14.52 -25.08 -2.85
CA ARG A 378 -14.15 -24.66 -1.49
C ARG A 378 -13.01 -23.65 -1.44
N LYS A 379 -12.03 -23.74 -2.35
CA LYS A 379 -10.90 -22.78 -2.42
C LYS A 379 -11.39 -21.35 -2.70
N TYR A 380 -12.30 -21.18 -3.65
CA TYR A 380 -12.89 -19.88 -3.97
C TYR A 380 -13.81 -19.40 -2.85
N GLN A 381 -14.61 -20.31 -2.25
CA GLN A 381 -15.46 -19.97 -1.11
C GLN A 381 -14.65 -19.47 0.09
N TYR A 382 -13.58 -20.18 0.50
CA TYR A 382 -12.71 -19.74 1.59
C TYR A 382 -11.98 -18.43 1.28
N ARG A 383 -11.59 -18.22 0.01
CA ARG A 383 -11.01 -16.94 -0.42
C ARG A 383 -12.01 -15.81 -0.26
N ALA A 384 -13.27 -16.00 -0.67
CA ALA A 384 -14.32 -14.99 -0.52
C ALA A 384 -14.59 -14.66 0.95
N LEU A 385 -14.64 -15.66 1.84
CA LEU A 385 -14.82 -15.42 3.28
C LEU A 385 -13.69 -14.61 3.90
N ARG A 386 -12.42 -14.92 3.57
CA ARG A 386 -11.27 -14.12 3.99
C ARG A 386 -11.33 -12.69 3.46
N GLN A 387 -11.70 -12.52 2.18
CA GLN A 387 -11.88 -11.20 1.58
C GLN A 387 -12.99 -10.42 2.26
N GLY A 388 -14.07 -11.07 2.69
CA GLY A 388 -15.17 -10.44 3.42
C GLY A 388 -14.74 -9.95 4.80
N MET A 389 -14.08 -10.80 5.57
CA MET A 389 -13.57 -10.45 6.91
C MET A 389 -12.55 -9.29 6.83
N ASN A 390 -11.55 -9.42 5.95
CA ASN A 390 -10.56 -8.39 5.74
C ASN A 390 -11.19 -7.06 5.28
N PHE A 391 -12.20 -7.12 4.40
CA PHE A 391 -12.92 -5.94 3.93
C PHE A 391 -13.57 -5.18 5.08
N VAL A 392 -14.25 -5.85 6.03
CA VAL A 392 -14.88 -5.15 7.15
C VAL A 392 -13.86 -4.30 7.91
N ILE A 393 -12.69 -4.83 8.17
CA ILE A 393 -11.63 -4.14 8.93
C ILE A 393 -10.97 -3.04 8.10
N GLN A 394 -10.43 -3.39 6.93
CA GLN A 394 -9.70 -2.42 6.10
C GLN A 394 -10.57 -1.29 5.59
N SER A 395 -11.81 -1.60 5.17
CA SER A 395 -12.72 -0.57 4.69
C SER A 395 -13.15 0.36 5.80
N SER A 396 -13.37 -0.18 7.01
CA SER A 396 -13.71 0.65 8.17
C SER A 396 -12.55 1.56 8.59
N ALA A 397 -11.31 1.06 8.57
CA ALA A 397 -10.13 1.88 8.82
C ALA A 397 -9.95 2.97 7.75
N SER A 398 -10.18 2.61 6.47
CA SER A 398 -10.15 3.58 5.37
C SER A 398 -11.21 4.67 5.53
N ASP A 399 -12.45 4.29 5.79
CA ASP A 399 -13.54 5.26 5.97
C ASP A 399 -13.30 6.16 7.20
N LEU A 400 -12.73 5.61 8.30
CA LEU A 400 -12.29 6.39 9.46
C LEU A 400 -11.27 7.46 9.07
N MET A 401 -10.26 7.08 8.26
CA MET A 401 -9.25 8.00 7.75
C MET A 401 -9.88 9.11 6.91
N LEU A 402 -10.78 8.77 5.98
CA LEU A 402 -11.47 9.76 5.14
C LEU A 402 -12.35 10.71 5.98
N HIS A 403 -13.07 10.20 6.96
CA HIS A 403 -13.82 11.04 7.90
C HIS A 403 -12.93 11.98 8.72
N SER A 404 -11.73 11.52 9.09
CA SER A 404 -10.76 12.35 9.82
C SER A 404 -10.21 13.47 8.95
N ILE A 405 -9.92 13.21 7.67
CA ILE A 405 -9.53 14.23 6.69
C ILE A 405 -10.65 15.28 6.53
N LEU A 406 -11.91 14.86 6.42
CA LEU A 406 -13.05 15.79 6.35
C LEU A 406 -13.17 16.67 7.60
N ARG A 407 -13.00 16.07 8.79
CA ARG A 407 -13.06 16.83 10.06
C ARG A 407 -11.89 17.78 10.17
N LEU A 408 -10.70 17.33 9.82
CA LEU A 408 -9.48 18.16 9.82
C LEU A 408 -9.67 19.37 8.90
N GLN A 409 -10.09 19.17 7.66
CA GLN A 409 -10.31 20.26 6.71
C GLN A 409 -11.36 21.28 7.21
N LYS A 410 -12.44 20.79 7.84
CA LYS A 410 -13.43 21.67 8.48
C LYS A 410 -12.86 22.44 9.65
N TYR A 411 -12.04 21.77 10.47
CA TYR A 411 -11.37 22.41 11.61
C TYR A 411 -10.41 23.51 11.16
N LEU A 412 -9.53 23.22 10.19
CA LEU A 412 -8.58 24.20 9.64
C LEU A 412 -9.30 25.44 9.08
N LYS A 413 -10.42 25.22 8.34
CA LYS A 413 -11.24 26.33 7.82
C LYS A 413 -11.93 27.13 8.94
N ALA A 414 -12.40 26.48 10.00
CA ALA A 414 -13.15 27.13 11.08
C ALA A 414 -12.22 27.92 12.03
N THR A 415 -11.00 27.47 12.24
CA THR A 415 -10.04 28.11 13.16
C THR A 415 -9.22 29.20 12.50
N GLY A 416 -9.19 29.25 11.15
CA GLY A 416 -8.38 30.23 10.41
C GLY A 416 -6.87 29.98 10.53
N LEU A 417 -6.44 28.80 10.99
CA LEU A 417 -5.02 28.43 11.05
C LEU A 417 -4.42 28.43 9.63
N ASP A 418 -3.23 29.00 9.49
CA ASP A 418 -2.47 28.90 8.24
C ASP A 418 -1.84 27.51 8.10
N ALA A 419 -2.70 26.54 7.87
CA ALA A 419 -2.36 25.13 7.70
C ALA A 419 -3.14 24.50 6.54
N GLN A 420 -2.50 23.55 5.85
CA GLN A 420 -3.05 22.95 4.64
C GLN A 420 -2.67 21.47 4.56
N ILE A 421 -3.63 20.64 4.13
CA ILE A 421 -3.38 19.22 3.83
C ILE A 421 -2.59 19.15 2.51
N LEU A 422 -1.42 18.49 2.54
CA LEU A 422 -0.54 18.33 1.38
C LEU A 422 -0.67 16.95 0.74
N ALA A 423 -0.83 15.91 1.54
CA ALA A 423 -0.97 14.55 1.06
C ALA A 423 -1.69 13.65 2.06
N THR A 424 -2.14 12.51 1.59
CA THR A 424 -2.50 11.37 2.43
C THR A 424 -1.66 10.17 2.01
N VAL A 425 -1.09 9.45 2.97
CA VAL A 425 -0.24 8.28 2.70
C VAL A 425 -0.71 7.13 3.57
N HIS A 426 -1.54 6.24 3.01
CA HIS A 426 -2.17 5.12 3.72
C HIS A 426 -3.02 5.55 4.92
N ASP A 427 -2.48 5.45 6.13
CA ASP A 427 -3.16 5.77 7.38
C ASP A 427 -2.66 7.09 7.98
N SER A 428 -1.86 7.89 7.21
CA SER A 428 -1.33 9.19 7.62
C SER A 428 -1.86 10.35 6.77
N VAL A 429 -1.90 11.54 7.38
CA VAL A 429 -2.13 12.83 6.72
C VAL A 429 -0.89 13.68 6.89
N GLU A 430 -0.41 14.21 5.78
CA GLU A 430 0.70 15.14 5.74
C GLU A 430 0.13 16.56 5.60
N ILE A 431 0.51 17.45 6.51
CA ILE A 431 0.02 18.82 6.61
C ILE A 431 1.22 19.74 6.60
N GLN A 432 1.08 20.91 6.00
CA GLN A 432 1.98 22.01 6.31
C GLN A 432 1.25 23.05 7.15
N CYS A 433 1.93 23.66 8.10
CA CYS A 433 1.39 24.78 8.85
C CYS A 433 2.45 25.85 9.12
N SER A 434 2.01 27.09 9.35
CA SER A 434 2.88 28.16 9.78
C SER A 434 3.57 27.80 11.11
N LYS A 435 4.84 28.18 11.27
CA LYS A 435 5.59 28.03 12.51
C LYS A 435 4.90 28.71 13.71
N LYS A 436 4.04 29.69 13.44
CA LYS A 436 3.28 30.43 14.48
C LYS A 436 2.08 29.63 14.99
N ASP A 437 1.58 28.69 14.21
CA ASP A 437 0.39 27.89 14.47
C ASP A 437 0.74 26.46 14.93
N LEU A 438 2.03 26.18 15.20
CA LEU A 438 2.54 24.93 15.71
C LEU A 438 2.42 24.90 17.24
#